data_6a1809bb0be0dcb48d617f051a7ff957
#
_entry.id   6a1809bb0be0dcb48d617f051a7ff957
#
_cell.length_a   1.000
_cell.length_b   1.000
_cell.length_c   1.000
_cell.angle_alpha   90.00
_cell.angle_beta   90.00
_cell.angle_gamma   90.00
#
_symmetry.space_group_name_H-M   'P 1'
#
loop_
_entity.id
_entity.type
_entity.pdbx_description
1 polymer ?
#
loop_
_entity_poly.entity_id
_entity_poly.type
_entity_poly.pdbx_seq_one_letter_code
_entity_poly.pdbx_strand_id
1 'polypeptide(L)'
;MTRVWLALGSNLGDRAGYLQAARAALPKAGIAVVRASRVDETAPVGIRDQPQFLNQVLEVETSLEPRPLLDALKQIEHELGRTARERWGPREIDIDVLRYDGRIVDEPGLHIPHAELQNRPFLLDLLRDIDA
;
A
#
# COMPACT_ATOMS: atom_id res chain seq x y z
N MET A 1 13.16 11.01 11.39
CA MET A 1 12.27 10.38 10.40
C MET A 1 11.88 8.98 10.85
N THR A 2 10.68 8.59 10.59
CA THR A 2 10.14 7.31 11.04
C THR A 2 10.11 6.31 9.89
N ARG A 3 10.46 5.06 10.17
CA ARG A 3 10.41 3.97 9.21
C ARG A 3 9.01 3.38 9.15
N VAL A 4 8.47 3.28 7.94
CA VAL A 4 7.11 2.83 7.68
C VAL A 4 7.13 1.80 6.57
N TRP A 5 6.24 0.82 6.63
CA TRP A 5 6.07 -0.19 5.58
C TRP A 5 4.70 -0.03 4.95
N LEU A 6 4.70 0.07 3.61
CA LEU A 6 3.50 0.27 2.80
C LEU A 6 3.27 -0.91 1.88
N ALA A 7 2.01 -1.23 1.63
CA ALA A 7 1.63 -2.18 0.58
C ALA A 7 1.03 -1.41 -0.58
N LEU A 8 1.50 -1.68 -1.79
CA LEU A 8 0.91 -1.20 -3.03
C LEU A 8 0.19 -2.34 -3.73
N GLY A 9 -0.98 -2.07 -4.30
CA GLY A 9 -1.71 -3.05 -5.08
C GLY A 9 -2.46 -2.40 -6.23
N SER A 10 -2.56 -3.10 -7.37
CA SER A 10 -3.33 -2.67 -8.52
C SER A 10 -3.85 -3.88 -9.28
N ASN A 11 -5.13 -3.88 -9.66
CA ASN A 11 -5.71 -4.93 -10.50
C ASN A 11 -6.58 -4.37 -11.63
N LEU A 12 -6.39 -3.10 -11.98
CA LEU A 12 -7.19 -2.44 -13.01
C LEU A 12 -6.30 -1.59 -13.90
N GLY A 13 -6.45 -1.73 -15.21
CA GLY A 13 -5.67 -0.96 -16.17
C GLY A 13 -4.21 -1.40 -16.25
N ASP A 14 -3.30 -0.45 -16.41
CA ASP A 14 -1.86 -0.69 -16.46
C ASP A 14 -1.32 -0.86 -15.03
N ARG A 15 -1.45 -2.07 -14.50
CA ARG A 15 -1.10 -2.40 -13.12
C ARG A 15 0.34 -2.04 -12.77
N ALA A 16 1.29 -2.46 -13.61
CA ALA A 16 2.71 -2.16 -13.40
C ALA A 16 2.97 -0.66 -13.45
N GLY A 17 2.33 0.04 -14.37
CA GLY A 17 2.43 1.50 -14.49
C GLY A 17 1.88 2.23 -13.28
N TYR A 18 0.78 1.75 -12.71
CA TYR A 18 0.23 2.32 -11.48
C TYR A 18 1.17 2.14 -10.29
N LEU A 19 1.79 0.97 -10.14
CA LEU A 19 2.77 0.76 -9.07
C LEU A 19 3.97 1.71 -9.23
N GLN A 20 4.47 1.84 -10.45
CA GLN A 20 5.59 2.74 -10.74
C GLN A 20 5.23 4.19 -10.45
N ALA A 21 4.06 4.64 -10.88
CA ALA A 21 3.58 6.00 -10.65
C ALA A 21 3.41 6.29 -9.16
N ALA A 22 2.93 5.34 -8.38
CA ALA A 22 2.80 5.48 -6.94
C ALA A 22 4.18 5.64 -6.29
N ARG A 23 5.16 4.79 -6.65
CA ARG A 23 6.52 4.90 -6.14
C ARG A 23 7.14 6.26 -6.47
N ALA A 24 6.90 6.79 -7.67
CA ALA A 24 7.40 8.09 -8.10
C ALA A 24 6.73 9.25 -7.37
N ALA A 25 5.48 9.12 -6.96
CA ALA A 25 4.72 10.16 -6.28
C ALA A 25 5.11 10.30 -4.80
N LEU A 26 5.53 9.21 -4.15
CA LEU A 26 5.81 9.20 -2.71
C LEU A 26 6.86 10.23 -2.28
N PRO A 27 8.04 10.33 -2.93
CA PRO A 27 9.04 11.33 -2.51
C PRO A 27 8.53 12.76 -2.60
N LYS A 28 7.68 13.06 -3.55
CA LYS A 28 7.11 14.41 -3.73
C LYS A 28 6.16 14.77 -2.58
N ALA A 29 5.64 13.77 -1.88
CA ALA A 29 4.75 13.95 -0.73
C ALA A 29 5.50 13.88 0.62
N GLY A 30 6.84 13.86 0.60
CA GLY A 30 7.63 13.78 1.82
C GLY A 30 7.81 12.36 2.35
N ILE A 31 7.70 11.37 1.46
CA ILE A 31 7.80 9.95 1.82
C ILE A 31 8.92 9.33 0.99
N ALA A 32 10.09 9.15 1.59
CA ALA A 32 11.26 8.63 0.88
C ALA A 32 11.23 7.11 0.80
N VAL A 33 11.36 6.56 -0.39
CA VAL A 33 11.41 5.10 -0.58
C VAL A 33 12.83 4.62 -0.28
N VAL A 34 12.96 3.72 0.69
CA VAL A 34 14.26 3.16 1.14
C VAL A 34 14.50 1.82 0.46
N ARG A 35 13.52 0.94 0.43
CA ARG A 35 13.59 -0.37 -0.21
C ARG A 35 12.27 -0.73 -0.86
N ALA A 36 12.33 -1.54 -1.90
CA ALA A 36 11.16 -2.07 -2.57
C ALA A 36 11.30 -3.59 -2.68
N SER A 37 10.22 -4.31 -2.37
CA SER A 37 10.18 -5.75 -2.58
C SER A 37 10.02 -6.05 -4.08
N ARG A 38 10.13 -7.34 -4.43
CA ARG A 38 9.69 -7.80 -5.75
C ARG A 38 8.19 -7.51 -5.91
N VAL A 39 7.72 -7.55 -7.14
CA VAL A 39 6.29 -7.46 -7.46
C VAL A 39 5.75 -8.87 -7.67
N ASP A 40 4.68 -9.23 -6.96
CA ASP A 40 4.01 -10.52 -7.11
C ASP A 40 2.57 -10.34 -7.57
N GLU A 41 2.09 -11.32 -8.34
CA GLU A 41 0.70 -11.37 -8.75
C GLU A 41 -0.08 -12.28 -7.80
N THR A 42 -1.23 -11.81 -7.29
CA THR A 42 -2.05 -12.55 -6.34
C THR A 42 -3.51 -12.55 -6.74
N ALA A 43 -4.24 -13.60 -6.31
CA ALA A 43 -5.68 -13.67 -6.50
C ALA A 43 -6.39 -12.59 -5.69
N PRO A 44 -7.51 -12.03 -6.22
CA PRO A 44 -8.29 -11.04 -5.46
C PRO A 44 -8.90 -11.66 -4.21
N VAL A 45 -9.03 -10.84 -3.15
CA VAL A 45 -9.67 -11.21 -1.89
C VAL A 45 -11.10 -10.68 -1.93
N GLY A 46 -12.06 -11.49 -1.48
CA GLY A 46 -13.48 -11.13 -1.49
C GLY A 46 -14.13 -11.42 -2.84
N ILE A 47 -14.35 -10.39 -3.66
CA ILE A 47 -14.92 -10.56 -5.00
C ILE A 47 -13.90 -11.22 -5.91
N ARG A 48 -14.13 -12.46 -6.31
CA ARG A 48 -13.16 -13.27 -7.06
C ARG A 48 -13.24 -13.11 -8.58
N ASP A 49 -14.36 -12.67 -9.09
CA ASP A 49 -14.56 -12.46 -10.52
C ASP A 49 -14.03 -11.08 -10.91
N GLN A 50 -12.71 -10.92 -10.85
CA GLN A 50 -11.99 -9.71 -11.20
C GLN A 50 -10.53 -10.04 -11.49
N PRO A 51 -9.78 -9.15 -12.16
CA PRO A 51 -8.37 -9.39 -12.46
C PRO A 51 -7.53 -9.59 -11.20
N GLN A 52 -6.43 -10.32 -11.34
CA GLN A 52 -5.47 -10.51 -10.26
C GLN A 52 -4.75 -9.20 -9.94
N PHE A 53 -4.36 -9.05 -8.67
CA PHE A 53 -3.57 -7.91 -8.22
C PHE A 53 -2.10 -8.11 -8.52
N LEU A 54 -1.41 -7.02 -8.89
CA LEU A 54 0.02 -6.91 -8.69
C LEU A 54 0.23 -6.24 -7.34
N ASN A 55 1.11 -6.80 -6.52
CA ASN A 55 1.40 -6.32 -5.18
C ASN A 55 2.89 -6.08 -4.99
N GLN A 56 3.21 -5.06 -4.20
CA GLN A 56 4.58 -4.75 -3.82
C GLN A 56 4.57 -4.14 -2.43
N VAL A 57 5.60 -4.41 -1.63
CA VAL A 57 5.79 -3.78 -0.33
C VAL A 57 6.97 -2.82 -0.41
N LEU A 58 6.81 -1.66 0.19
CA LEU A 58 7.86 -0.65 0.27
C LEU A 58 8.22 -0.38 1.72
N GLU A 59 9.51 -0.20 1.97
CA GLU A 59 10.00 0.41 3.20
C GLU A 59 10.28 1.87 2.91
N VAL A 60 9.67 2.77 3.67
CA VAL A 60 9.80 4.21 3.46
C VAL A 60 10.21 4.92 4.74
N GLU A 61 10.69 6.15 4.61
CA GLU A 61 10.94 7.05 5.73
C GLU A 61 10.14 8.32 5.55
N THR A 62 9.54 8.80 6.63
CA THR A 62 8.77 10.04 6.61
C THR A 62 8.76 10.71 7.98
N SER A 63 8.57 12.04 7.99
CA SER A 63 8.30 12.79 9.19
C SER A 63 6.81 12.97 9.45
N LEU A 64 5.95 12.49 8.54
CA LEU A 64 4.50 12.58 8.71
C LEU A 64 4.02 11.63 9.80
N GLU A 65 3.17 12.13 10.69
CA GLU A 65 2.47 11.31 11.67
C GLU A 65 1.45 10.40 10.96
N PRO A 66 0.93 9.35 11.62
CA PRO A 66 0.07 8.37 10.96
C PRO A 66 -1.12 8.95 10.19
N ARG A 67 -1.86 9.89 10.78
CA ARG A 67 -3.04 10.46 10.13
C ARG A 67 -2.68 11.33 8.91
N PRO A 68 -1.75 12.29 9.01
CA PRO A 68 -1.28 13.02 7.83
C PRO A 68 -0.68 12.11 6.76
N LEU A 69 0.01 11.04 7.15
CA LEU A 69 0.53 10.06 6.21
C LEU A 69 -0.61 9.39 5.43
N LEU A 70 -1.64 8.93 6.14
CA LEU A 70 -2.81 8.32 5.49
C LEU A 70 -3.43 9.29 4.49
N ASP A 71 -3.61 10.56 4.89
CA ASP A 71 -4.20 11.58 4.03
C ASP A 71 -3.36 11.79 2.76
N ALA A 72 -2.03 11.82 2.89
CA ALA A 72 -1.13 11.95 1.75
C ALA A 72 -1.25 10.75 0.80
N LEU A 73 -1.34 9.53 1.34
CA LEU A 73 -1.49 8.33 0.53
C LEU A 73 -2.84 8.31 -0.21
N LYS A 74 -3.91 8.73 0.44
CA LYS A 74 -5.24 8.85 -0.19
C LYS A 74 -5.22 9.88 -1.31
N GLN A 75 -4.51 10.99 -1.12
CA GLN A 75 -4.37 12.01 -2.16
C GLN A 75 -3.62 11.47 -3.37
N ILE A 76 -2.56 10.70 -3.15
CA ILE A 76 -1.81 10.05 -4.24
C ILE A 76 -2.73 9.09 -5.01
N GLU A 77 -3.48 8.25 -4.31
CA GLU A 77 -4.44 7.33 -4.95
C GLU A 77 -5.41 8.10 -5.84
N HIS A 78 -5.96 9.20 -5.33
CA HIS A 78 -6.90 10.03 -6.07
C HIS A 78 -6.25 10.66 -7.32
N GLU A 79 -5.06 11.21 -7.17
CA GLU A 79 -4.33 11.84 -8.28
C GLU A 79 -3.95 10.84 -9.37
N LEU A 80 -3.74 9.57 -9.03
CA LEU A 80 -3.43 8.52 -9.99
C LEU A 80 -4.68 7.94 -10.65
N GLY A 81 -5.86 8.44 -10.31
CA GLY A 81 -7.10 8.09 -11.00
C GLY A 81 -7.99 7.08 -10.29
N ARG A 82 -7.70 6.74 -9.02
CA ARG A 82 -8.57 5.84 -8.27
C ARG A 82 -9.95 6.47 -8.10
N THR A 83 -10.99 5.72 -8.46
CA THR A 83 -12.38 6.13 -8.27
C THR A 83 -13.05 5.25 -7.23
N ALA A 84 -14.12 5.78 -6.61
CA ALA A 84 -14.89 5.03 -5.63
C ALA A 84 -15.59 3.83 -6.29
N ARG A 85 -15.42 2.64 -5.68
CA ARG A 85 -16.05 1.40 -6.12
C ARG A 85 -16.51 0.61 -4.91
N GLU A 86 -17.21 -0.48 -5.14
CA GLU A 86 -17.64 -1.36 -4.07
C GLU A 86 -16.44 -1.91 -3.28
N ARG A 87 -16.67 -2.17 -2.01
CA ARG A 87 -15.66 -2.79 -1.15
C ARG A 87 -15.21 -4.12 -1.75
N TRP A 88 -13.88 -4.38 -1.72
CA TRP A 88 -13.24 -5.57 -2.29
C TRP A 88 -13.29 -5.64 -3.83
N GLY A 89 -13.82 -4.60 -4.50
CA GLY A 89 -13.84 -4.51 -5.96
C GLY A 89 -12.50 -4.13 -6.58
N PRO A 90 -12.46 -4.01 -7.92
CA PRO A 90 -11.23 -3.64 -8.64
C PRO A 90 -10.74 -2.24 -8.27
N ARG A 91 -9.41 -2.02 -8.31
CA ARG A 91 -8.79 -0.74 -7.99
C ARG A 91 -7.61 -0.46 -8.89
N GLU A 92 -7.53 0.79 -9.35
CA GLU A 92 -6.39 1.30 -10.11
C GLU A 92 -5.12 1.24 -9.27
N ILE A 93 -5.21 1.75 -8.03
CA ILE A 93 -4.09 1.74 -7.08
C ILE A 93 -4.63 1.75 -5.65
N ASP A 94 -4.00 0.96 -4.80
CA ASP A 94 -4.29 0.88 -3.38
C ASP A 94 -2.98 1.01 -2.63
N ILE A 95 -2.91 1.90 -1.65
CA ILE A 95 -1.71 2.13 -0.84
C ILE A 95 -2.10 2.04 0.62
N ASP A 96 -1.65 0.98 1.29
CA ASP A 96 -1.99 0.73 2.69
C ASP A 96 -0.77 0.85 3.58
N VAL A 97 -0.95 1.39 4.79
CA VAL A 97 0.07 1.38 5.82
C VAL A 97 0.04 0.04 6.53
N LEU A 98 1.12 -0.74 6.41
CA LEU A 98 1.23 -2.04 7.07
C LEU A 98 1.74 -1.90 8.50
N ARG A 99 2.81 -1.13 8.67
CA ARG A 99 3.44 -0.86 9.97
C ARG A 99 3.98 0.56 9.98
N TYR A 100 3.97 1.17 11.14
CA TYR A 100 4.55 2.51 11.36
C TYR A 100 5.49 2.39 12.55
N ASP A 101 6.78 2.10 12.29
CA ASP A 101 7.77 1.77 13.32
C ASP A 101 7.18 0.69 14.24
N GLY A 102 7.25 0.83 15.55
CA GLY A 102 6.60 -0.07 16.50
C GLY A 102 5.27 0.44 17.03
N ARG A 103 4.67 1.48 16.41
CA ARG A 103 3.43 2.08 16.93
C ARG A 103 2.20 1.22 16.64
N ILE A 104 1.28 1.28 17.58
CA ILE A 104 -0.05 0.72 17.45
C ILE A 104 -1.01 1.91 17.36
N VAL A 105 -1.83 1.95 16.30
CA VAL A 105 -2.84 2.99 16.10
C VAL A 105 -4.17 2.29 15.84
N ASP A 106 -5.19 2.72 16.56
CA ASP A 106 -6.54 2.19 16.42
C ASP A 106 -7.53 3.34 16.43
N GLU A 107 -7.78 3.92 15.27
CA GLU A 107 -8.65 5.07 15.05
C GLU A 107 -9.60 4.79 13.89
N PRO A 108 -10.70 5.51 13.77
CA PRO A 108 -11.60 5.34 12.63
C PRO A 108 -10.85 5.46 11.29
N GLY A 109 -10.92 4.40 10.49
CA GLY A 109 -10.27 4.36 9.19
C GLY A 109 -8.76 4.19 9.20
N LEU A 110 -8.13 3.99 10.38
CA LEU A 110 -6.68 3.86 10.49
C LEU A 110 -6.31 2.85 11.57
N HIS A 111 -5.90 1.67 11.13
CA HIS A 111 -5.46 0.59 12.02
C HIS A 111 -4.02 0.19 11.67
N ILE A 112 -3.11 0.34 12.62
CA ILE A 112 -1.69 -0.01 12.46
C ILE A 112 -1.28 -0.89 13.65
N PRO A 113 -0.70 -2.07 13.44
CA PRO A 113 -0.46 -2.74 12.15
C PRO A 113 -1.75 -2.98 11.37
N HIS A 114 -1.62 -3.12 10.05
CA HIS A 114 -2.78 -3.32 9.17
C HIS A 114 -3.62 -4.51 9.64
N ALA A 115 -4.95 -4.34 9.69
CA ALA A 115 -5.86 -5.33 10.26
C ALA A 115 -5.78 -6.69 9.56
N GLU A 116 -5.49 -6.71 8.26
CA GLU A 116 -5.43 -7.94 7.46
C GLU A 116 -4.02 -8.50 7.29
N LEU A 117 -2.99 -7.89 7.92
CA LEU A 117 -1.60 -8.29 7.69
C LEU A 117 -1.36 -9.78 7.96
N GLN A 118 -1.89 -10.31 9.07
CA GLN A 118 -1.71 -11.72 9.44
C GLN A 118 -2.56 -12.68 8.60
N ASN A 119 -3.58 -12.16 7.93
CA ASN A 119 -4.49 -12.96 7.11
C ASN A 119 -4.10 -12.97 5.63
N ARG A 120 -2.99 -12.33 5.27
CA ARG A 120 -2.52 -12.23 3.88
C ARG A 120 -1.06 -12.66 3.79
N PRO A 121 -0.82 -13.98 3.64
CA PRO A 121 0.55 -14.51 3.61
C PRO A 121 1.44 -13.85 2.57
N PHE A 122 0.89 -13.40 1.44
CA PHE A 122 1.67 -12.74 0.40
C PHE A 122 2.31 -11.43 0.89
N LEU A 123 1.64 -10.69 1.79
CA LEU A 123 2.22 -9.48 2.39
C LEU A 123 3.41 -9.83 3.28
N LEU A 124 3.29 -10.90 4.07
CA LEU A 124 4.38 -11.35 4.93
C LEU A 124 5.57 -11.81 4.09
N ASP A 125 5.33 -12.49 2.97
CA ASP A 125 6.38 -12.93 2.06
C ASP A 125 7.11 -11.74 1.44
N LEU A 126 6.38 -10.71 1.00
CA LEU A 126 6.98 -9.51 0.43
C LEU A 126 7.77 -8.71 1.48
N LEU A 127 7.29 -8.68 2.73
CA LEU A 127 8.05 -8.08 3.83
C LEU A 127 9.37 -8.82 4.06
N ARG A 128 9.37 -10.16 4.02
CA ARG A 128 10.60 -10.94 4.15
C ARG A 128 11.59 -10.65 3.02
N ASP A 129 11.09 -10.38 1.83
CA ASP A 129 11.93 -10.06 0.66
C ASP A 129 12.82 -8.81 0.92
N ILE A 130 12.40 -7.93 1.80
CA ILE A 130 13.15 -6.73 2.20
C ILE A 130 13.58 -6.78 3.67
N ASP A 131 13.69 -7.96 4.25
CA ASP A 131 14.14 -8.19 5.63
C ASP A 131 13.28 -7.45 6.67
N ALA A 132 11.99 -7.43 6.46
CA ALA A 132 11.08 -6.75 7.38
C ALA A 132 10.08 -7.69 8.05
#